data_0a95d9db6477a9fbab39c958400d2141
#
_entry.id   0a95d9db6477a9fbab39c958400d2141
#
_cell.length_a   1.000
_cell.length_b   1.000
_cell.length_c   1.000
_cell.angle_alpha   90.00
_cell.angle_beta   90.00
_cell.angle_gamma   90.00
#
_symmetry.space_group_name_H-M   'P 1'
#
loop_
_entity.id
_entity.type
_entity.pdbx_description
1 polymer ?
#
loop_
_entity_poly.entity_id
_entity_poly.type
_entity_poly.pdbx_seq_one_letter_code
_entity_poly.pdbx_strand_id
1 'polypeptide(L)'
;MRTEPAWARKSRWALLILAAGLAIVLLGLDRYAAFAHRPGADSKAVIIYTTAWCPYCAKLRTSLTASGVPYVEHDVEKSLQGQLGFWTLRGRGVPVSAIGPKVIYGYDVARIAFALRDLGYSFIPVSDQKPANKPETGATSSPVGGSK
;
A
#
# COMPACT_ATOMS: atom_id res chain seq x y z
N MET A 1 4.05 -21.52 56.67
CA MET A 1 4.47 -20.49 55.70
C MET A 1 5.74 -20.97 55.03
N ARG A 2 5.67 -21.37 53.75
CA ARG A 2 6.86 -21.81 53.01
C ARG A 2 7.57 -20.58 52.48
N THR A 3 8.72 -20.28 53.05
CA THR A 3 9.59 -19.19 52.55
C THR A 3 10.26 -19.66 51.28
N GLU A 4 9.94 -19.02 50.19
CA GLU A 4 10.58 -19.23 48.87
C GLU A 4 12.10 -19.00 49.00
N PRO A 5 12.94 -19.92 48.50
CA PRO A 5 14.38 -19.78 48.61
C PRO A 5 14.89 -18.57 47.79
N ALA A 6 15.89 -17.88 48.32
CA ALA A 6 16.42 -16.64 47.74
C ALA A 6 16.90 -16.76 46.28
N TRP A 7 17.33 -17.97 45.86
CA TRP A 7 17.73 -18.25 44.47
C TRP A 7 16.55 -18.24 43.50
N ALA A 8 15.38 -18.74 43.92
CA ALA A 8 14.14 -18.77 43.12
C ALA A 8 13.63 -17.35 42.88
N ARG A 9 13.81 -16.44 43.80
CA ARG A 9 13.47 -15.02 43.67
C ARG A 9 14.39 -14.30 42.67
N LYS A 10 15.69 -14.57 42.74
CA LYS A 10 16.66 -13.98 41.79
C LYS A 10 16.44 -14.46 40.36
N SER A 11 16.11 -15.75 40.15
CA SER A 11 15.82 -16.28 38.80
C SER A 11 14.54 -15.69 38.20
N ARG A 12 13.51 -15.46 39.02
CA ARG A 12 12.25 -14.81 38.56
C ARG A 12 12.50 -13.38 38.10
N TRP A 13 13.29 -12.59 38.82
CA TRP A 13 13.67 -11.23 38.45
C TRP A 13 14.51 -11.23 37.16
N ALA A 14 15.44 -12.16 37.01
CA ALA A 14 16.22 -12.29 35.78
C ALA A 14 15.36 -12.59 34.55
N LEU A 15 14.37 -13.50 34.70
CA LEU A 15 13.41 -13.81 33.63
C LEU A 15 12.52 -12.60 33.29
N LEU A 16 12.07 -11.84 34.26
CA LEU A 16 11.27 -10.63 34.05
C LEU A 16 12.07 -9.54 33.31
N ILE A 17 13.33 -9.35 33.67
CA ILE A 17 14.21 -8.40 33.00
C ILE A 17 14.46 -8.82 31.53
N LEU A 18 14.71 -10.13 31.30
CA LEU A 18 14.88 -10.65 29.94
C LEU A 18 13.60 -10.47 29.11
N ALA A 19 12.43 -10.80 29.69
CA ALA A 19 11.16 -10.63 29.02
C ALA A 19 10.85 -9.16 28.70
N ALA A 20 11.13 -8.24 29.64
CA ALA A 20 10.98 -6.83 29.42
C ALA A 20 11.95 -6.30 28.34
N GLY A 21 13.21 -6.75 28.37
CA GLY A 21 14.18 -6.40 27.33
C GLY A 21 13.76 -6.87 25.94
N LEU A 22 13.30 -8.12 25.83
CA LEU A 22 12.77 -8.65 24.57
C LEU A 22 11.55 -7.87 24.09
N ALA A 23 10.62 -7.55 24.97
CA ALA A 23 9.44 -6.74 24.63
C ALA A 23 9.83 -5.35 24.11
N ILE A 24 10.80 -4.69 24.73
CA ILE A 24 11.30 -3.38 24.27
C ILE A 24 11.93 -3.50 22.88
N VAL A 25 12.74 -4.54 22.63
CA VAL A 25 13.34 -4.78 21.32
C VAL A 25 12.27 -5.02 20.26
N LEU A 26 11.29 -5.88 20.54
CA LEU A 26 10.21 -6.17 19.60
C LEU A 26 9.36 -4.94 19.30
N LEU A 27 9.02 -4.13 20.31
CA LEU A 27 8.31 -2.86 20.13
C LEU A 27 9.15 -1.84 19.35
N GLY A 28 10.45 -1.79 19.58
CA GLY A 28 11.37 -0.95 18.83
C GLY A 28 11.48 -1.32 17.36
N LEU A 29 11.55 -2.63 17.07
CA LEU A 29 11.56 -3.15 15.70
C LEU A 29 10.24 -2.87 14.97
N ASP A 30 9.08 -3.05 15.62
CA ASP A 30 7.78 -2.72 15.05
C ASP A 30 7.68 -1.22 14.70
N ARG A 31 8.13 -0.35 15.61
CA ARG A 31 8.14 1.10 15.36
C ARG A 31 9.09 1.50 14.26
N TYR A 32 10.27 0.90 14.21
CA TYR A 32 11.25 1.15 13.14
C TYR A 32 10.73 0.69 11.77
N ALA A 33 10.15 -0.52 11.71
CA ALA A 33 9.55 -1.02 10.47
C ALA A 33 8.38 -0.14 9.99
N ALA A 34 7.50 0.28 10.90
CA ALA A 34 6.42 1.19 10.57
C ALA A 34 6.92 2.55 10.05
N PHE A 35 8.03 3.06 10.59
CA PHE A 35 8.68 4.29 10.12
C PHE A 35 9.30 4.11 8.73
N ALA A 36 10.01 2.99 8.51
CA ALA A 36 10.68 2.70 7.24
C ALA A 36 9.70 2.54 6.06
N HIS A 37 8.46 2.08 6.32
CA HIS A 37 7.44 1.87 5.28
C HIS A 37 6.45 3.04 5.14
N ARG A 38 6.55 4.07 5.96
CA ARG A 38 5.79 5.30 5.80
C ARG A 38 6.68 6.37 5.18
N PRO A 39 6.28 6.96 4.05
CA PRO A 39 6.95 8.16 3.57
C PRO A 39 6.96 9.24 4.66
N GLY A 40 8.08 9.94 4.83
CA GLY A 40 8.18 11.03 5.80
C GLY A 40 7.15 12.15 5.54
N ALA A 41 6.90 12.98 6.54
CA ALA A 41 5.92 14.07 6.45
C ALA A 41 6.19 15.02 5.28
N ASP A 42 7.46 15.22 4.94
CA ASP A 42 7.91 16.06 3.83
C ASP A 42 8.10 15.30 2.52
N SER A 43 7.87 13.98 2.53
CA SER A 43 8.01 13.14 1.34
C SER A 43 6.80 13.29 0.43
N LYS A 44 7.05 13.54 -0.85
CA LYS A 44 6.04 13.46 -1.92
C LYS A 44 5.86 12.03 -2.46
N ALA A 45 6.42 11.03 -1.80
CA ALA A 45 6.35 9.65 -2.23
C ALA A 45 4.93 9.08 -2.10
N VAL A 46 4.53 8.33 -3.11
CA VAL A 46 3.32 7.55 -3.16
C VAL A 46 3.71 6.09 -3.29
N ILE A 47 3.34 5.28 -2.31
CA ILE A 47 3.61 3.84 -2.28
C ILE A 47 2.28 3.11 -2.23
N ILE A 48 2.08 2.13 -3.10
CA ILE A 48 0.87 1.32 -3.12
C ILE A 48 1.20 -0.16 -2.91
N TYR A 49 0.39 -0.81 -2.09
CA TYR A 49 0.47 -2.23 -1.79
C TYR A 49 -0.73 -2.91 -2.43
N THR A 50 -0.47 -3.83 -3.36
CA THR A 50 -1.47 -4.38 -4.26
C THR A 50 -1.31 -5.87 -4.47
N THR A 51 -2.23 -6.47 -5.21
CA THR A 51 -2.11 -7.81 -5.81
C THR A 51 -2.47 -7.76 -7.29
N ALA A 52 -1.98 -8.72 -8.06
CA ALA A 52 -2.20 -8.75 -9.51
C ALA A 52 -3.68 -8.94 -9.88
N TRP A 53 -4.43 -9.70 -9.09
CA TRP A 53 -5.82 -10.08 -9.37
C TRP A 53 -6.87 -9.10 -8.85
N CYS A 54 -6.48 -8.10 -8.05
CA CYS A 54 -7.41 -7.18 -7.38
C CYS A 54 -7.94 -6.11 -8.36
N PRO A 55 -9.26 -6.04 -8.62
CA PRO A 55 -9.82 -5.07 -9.56
C PRO A 55 -9.73 -3.62 -9.07
N TYR A 56 -9.83 -3.39 -7.76
CA TYR A 56 -9.65 -2.05 -7.18
C TYR A 56 -8.19 -1.58 -7.24
N CYS A 57 -7.23 -2.51 -7.17
CA CYS A 57 -5.82 -2.20 -7.39
C CYS A 57 -5.57 -1.78 -8.84
N ALA A 58 -6.20 -2.46 -9.81
CA ALA A 58 -6.14 -2.07 -11.21
C ALA A 58 -6.73 -0.67 -11.44
N LYS A 59 -7.88 -0.35 -10.84
CA LYS A 59 -8.47 1.00 -10.90
C LYS A 59 -7.54 2.06 -10.31
N LEU A 60 -6.90 1.76 -9.17
CA LEU A 60 -5.95 2.67 -8.52
C LEU A 60 -4.74 2.95 -9.43
N ARG A 61 -4.12 1.90 -9.98
CA ARG A 61 -3.00 2.03 -10.93
C ARG A 61 -3.36 2.91 -12.12
N THR A 62 -4.48 2.61 -12.75
CA THR A 62 -4.96 3.38 -13.91
C THR A 62 -5.21 4.84 -13.55
N SER A 63 -5.83 5.11 -12.39
CA SER A 63 -6.09 6.48 -11.93
C SER A 63 -4.82 7.25 -11.63
N LEU A 64 -3.84 6.65 -10.93
CA LEU A 64 -2.55 7.29 -10.63
C LEU A 64 -1.76 7.58 -11.91
N THR A 65 -1.71 6.63 -12.83
CA THR A 65 -1.04 6.79 -14.13
C THR A 65 -1.69 7.90 -14.96
N ALA A 66 -3.02 7.92 -15.08
CA ALA A 66 -3.75 8.95 -15.81
C ALA A 66 -3.60 10.33 -15.16
N SER A 67 -3.40 10.37 -13.85
CA SER A 67 -3.14 11.61 -13.10
C SER A 67 -1.69 12.08 -13.17
N GLY A 68 -0.79 11.33 -13.81
CA GLY A 68 0.64 11.65 -13.86
C GLY A 68 1.33 11.58 -12.49
N VAL A 69 0.78 10.85 -11.54
CA VAL A 69 1.34 10.69 -10.19
C VAL A 69 2.39 9.58 -10.20
N PRO A 70 3.65 9.88 -9.91
CA PRO A 70 4.67 8.85 -9.75
C PRO A 70 4.42 8.04 -8.48
N TYR A 71 4.47 6.73 -8.58
CA TYR A 71 4.27 5.84 -7.44
C TYR A 71 5.20 4.62 -7.48
N VAL A 72 5.45 4.06 -6.31
CA VAL A 72 6.12 2.77 -6.14
C VAL A 72 5.06 1.73 -5.80
N GLU A 73 5.05 0.62 -6.52
CA GLU A 73 4.13 -0.47 -6.28
C GLU A 73 4.85 -1.67 -5.67
N HIS A 74 4.27 -2.21 -4.61
CA HIS A 74 4.70 -3.46 -3.99
C HIS A 74 3.57 -4.49 -4.06
N ASP A 75 3.84 -5.60 -4.73
CA ASP A 75 2.95 -6.77 -4.72
C ASP A 75 3.09 -7.49 -3.37
N VAL A 76 1.99 -7.61 -2.61
CA VAL A 76 1.99 -8.19 -1.27
C VAL A 76 2.08 -9.71 -1.27
N GLU A 77 1.87 -10.36 -2.41
CA GLU A 77 1.97 -11.81 -2.56
C GLU A 77 3.32 -12.24 -3.11
N LYS A 78 3.98 -11.38 -3.90
CA LYS A 78 5.21 -11.74 -4.63
C LYS A 78 6.47 -11.14 -4.04
N SER A 79 6.37 -10.12 -3.20
CA SER A 79 7.53 -9.42 -2.66
C SER A 79 7.54 -9.41 -1.14
N LEU A 80 8.68 -9.75 -0.54
CA LEU A 80 8.87 -9.67 0.90
C LEU A 80 8.68 -8.23 1.41
N GLN A 81 9.16 -7.25 0.65
CA GLN A 81 8.96 -5.83 0.94
C GLN A 81 7.48 -5.46 0.94
N GLY A 82 6.70 -6.00 -0.02
CA GLY A 82 5.26 -5.84 -0.09
C GLY A 82 4.56 -6.40 1.13
N GLN A 83 4.89 -7.64 1.51
CA GLN A 83 4.35 -8.29 2.70
C GLN A 83 4.65 -7.52 3.98
N LEU A 84 5.92 -7.20 4.22
CA LEU A 84 6.35 -6.50 5.43
C LEU A 84 5.73 -5.11 5.53
N GLY A 85 5.74 -4.35 4.42
CA GLY A 85 5.12 -3.04 4.37
C GLY A 85 3.62 -3.09 4.63
N PHE A 86 2.92 -4.02 4.00
CA PHE A 86 1.48 -4.23 4.20
C PHE A 86 1.14 -4.56 5.66
N TRP A 87 1.88 -5.46 6.31
CA TRP A 87 1.65 -5.82 7.70
C TRP A 87 1.99 -4.69 8.68
N THR A 88 3.09 -3.97 8.46
CA THR A 88 3.47 -2.83 9.31
C THR A 88 2.49 -1.68 9.21
N LEU A 89 1.86 -1.51 8.06
CA LEU A 89 0.75 -0.57 7.86
C LEU A 89 -0.61 -1.12 8.32
N ARG A 90 -0.63 -2.32 8.93
CA ARG A 90 -1.85 -3.00 9.40
C ARG A 90 -2.90 -3.19 8.30
N GLY A 91 -2.44 -3.53 7.09
CA GLY A 91 -3.31 -3.82 5.95
C GLY A 91 -4.22 -5.02 6.24
N ARG A 92 -5.51 -4.87 5.99
CA ARG A 92 -6.53 -5.93 6.11
C ARG A 92 -7.13 -6.33 4.78
N GLY A 93 -6.76 -5.63 3.72
CA GLY A 93 -7.19 -5.84 2.35
C GLY A 93 -6.44 -4.91 1.42
N VAL A 94 -6.42 -5.23 0.14
CA VAL A 94 -5.75 -4.43 -0.89
C VAL A 94 -6.77 -3.64 -1.71
N PRO A 95 -6.40 -2.47 -2.22
CA PRO A 95 -5.11 -1.81 -2.09
C PRO A 95 -4.91 -1.12 -0.73
N VAL A 96 -3.65 -0.93 -0.30
CA VAL A 96 -3.27 0.03 0.73
C VAL A 96 -2.37 1.06 0.09
N SER A 97 -2.64 2.35 0.32
CA SER A 97 -1.86 3.46 -0.24
C SER A 97 -1.21 4.26 0.88
N ALA A 98 0.10 4.44 0.83
CA ALA A 98 0.84 5.36 1.67
C ALA A 98 1.18 6.59 0.83
N ILE A 99 0.52 7.72 1.09
CA ILE A 99 0.61 8.97 0.33
C ILE A 99 1.13 10.04 1.29
N GLY A 100 2.42 10.39 1.17
CA GLY A 100 3.07 11.21 2.18
C GLY A 100 2.86 10.59 3.57
N PRO A 101 2.46 11.36 4.59
CA PRO A 101 2.25 10.83 5.95
C PRO A 101 0.95 10.03 6.10
N LYS A 102 0.09 9.97 5.09
CA LYS A 102 -1.26 9.39 5.17
C LYS A 102 -1.29 7.96 4.66
N VAL A 103 -1.98 7.08 5.40
CA VAL A 103 -2.25 5.71 4.99
C VAL A 103 -3.74 5.57 4.69
N ILE A 104 -4.07 5.09 3.50
CA ILE A 104 -5.43 4.94 3.00
C ILE A 104 -5.67 3.47 2.66
N TYR A 105 -6.76 2.92 3.18
CA TYR A 105 -7.14 1.53 2.97
C TYR A 105 -8.27 1.46 1.94
N GLY A 106 -8.10 0.56 0.95
CA GLY A 106 -9.04 0.41 -0.15
C GLY A 106 -8.93 1.52 -1.21
N TYR A 107 -9.83 1.47 -2.18
CA TYR A 107 -9.94 2.47 -3.25
C TYR A 107 -10.92 3.58 -2.85
N ASP A 108 -10.52 4.40 -1.87
CA ASP A 108 -11.28 5.56 -1.42
C ASP A 108 -10.84 6.80 -2.22
N VAL A 109 -11.61 7.08 -3.27
CA VAL A 109 -11.34 8.18 -4.23
C VAL A 109 -11.21 9.53 -3.52
N ALA A 110 -12.09 9.82 -2.56
CA ALA A 110 -12.10 11.11 -1.88
C ALA A 110 -10.85 11.31 -1.01
N ARG A 111 -10.47 10.28 -0.23
CA ARG A 111 -9.27 10.32 0.61
C ARG A 111 -7.99 10.33 -0.20
N ILE A 112 -7.94 9.57 -1.31
CA ILE A 112 -6.79 9.53 -2.21
C ILE A 112 -6.62 10.91 -2.87
N ALA A 113 -7.69 11.49 -3.42
CA ALA A 113 -7.66 12.81 -4.02
C ALA A 113 -7.22 13.91 -3.03
N PHE A 114 -7.74 13.84 -1.79
CA PHE A 114 -7.34 14.76 -0.74
C PHE A 114 -5.85 14.64 -0.39
N ALA A 115 -5.35 13.41 -0.21
CA ALA A 115 -3.95 13.18 0.15
C ALA A 115 -2.99 13.59 -0.99
N LEU A 116 -3.36 13.31 -2.24
CA LEU A 116 -2.56 13.69 -3.41
C LEU A 116 -2.54 15.20 -3.63
N ARG A 117 -3.65 15.89 -3.38
CA ARG A 117 -3.73 17.36 -3.46
C ARG A 117 -2.77 18.04 -2.47
N ASP A 118 -2.64 17.51 -1.26
CA ASP A 118 -1.68 18.02 -0.27
C ASP A 118 -0.22 17.88 -0.76
N LEU A 119 0.05 16.93 -1.64
CA LEU A 119 1.36 16.75 -2.30
C LEU A 119 1.51 17.57 -3.61
N GLY A 120 0.46 18.28 -4.02
CA GLY A 120 0.45 19.09 -5.23
C GLY A 120 0.02 18.34 -6.50
N TYR A 121 -0.58 17.14 -6.37
CA TYR A 121 -1.09 16.37 -7.50
C TYR A 121 -2.60 16.52 -7.65
N SER A 122 -3.09 16.53 -8.90
CA SER A 122 -4.51 16.33 -9.21
C SER A 122 -4.79 14.84 -9.40
N PHE A 123 -5.92 14.35 -8.88
CA PHE A 123 -6.30 12.94 -9.02
C PHE A 123 -7.53 12.81 -9.92
N ILE A 124 -7.41 11.98 -10.96
CA ILE A 124 -8.47 11.70 -11.94
C ILE A 124 -8.89 10.23 -11.74
N PRO A 125 -10.04 9.96 -11.09
CA PRO A 125 -10.51 8.60 -10.89
C PRO A 125 -10.93 7.94 -12.21
N VAL A 126 -10.89 6.61 -12.27
CA VAL A 126 -11.27 5.83 -13.48
C VAL A 126 -12.67 6.16 -13.98
N SER A 127 -13.62 6.46 -13.07
CA SER A 127 -14.99 6.84 -13.42
C SER A 127 -15.08 8.11 -14.28
N ASP A 128 -14.12 9.01 -14.13
CA ASP A 128 -14.11 10.31 -14.80
C ASP A 128 -13.17 10.34 -16.01
N GLN A 129 -12.51 9.21 -16.29
CA GLN A 129 -11.67 9.08 -17.47
C GLN A 129 -12.56 8.87 -18.69
N LYS A 130 -12.45 9.77 -19.67
CA LYS A 130 -13.03 9.55 -21.01
C LYS A 130 -12.51 8.21 -21.53
N PRO A 131 -13.37 7.30 -22.03
CA PRO A 131 -12.91 6.03 -22.57
C PRO A 131 -11.83 6.28 -23.61
N ALA A 132 -10.65 5.72 -23.37
CA ALA A 132 -9.60 5.73 -24.40
C ALA A 132 -10.20 5.14 -25.65
N ASN A 133 -10.20 5.90 -26.74
CA ASN A 133 -10.76 5.53 -28.02
C ASN A 133 -10.29 4.13 -28.38
N LYS A 134 -11.21 3.16 -28.35
CA LYS A 134 -10.96 1.81 -28.90
C LYS A 134 -10.52 2.02 -30.35
N PRO A 135 -9.37 1.53 -30.79
CA PRO A 135 -9.00 1.64 -32.19
C PRO A 135 -10.15 1.04 -32.99
N GLU A 136 -10.81 1.90 -33.76
CA GLU A 136 -11.78 1.44 -34.76
C GLU A 136 -11.02 0.55 -35.73
N THR A 137 -11.25 -0.75 -35.61
CA THR A 137 -10.82 -1.71 -36.60
C THR A 137 -11.62 -1.34 -37.84
N GLY A 138 -10.99 -0.61 -38.75
CA GLY A 138 -11.55 -0.22 -40.02
C GLY A 138 -11.98 -1.49 -40.76
N ALA A 139 -13.24 -1.78 -40.73
CA ALA A 139 -13.85 -2.67 -41.69
C ALA A 139 -13.90 -1.94 -43.01
N THR A 140 -12.85 -2.11 -43.80
CA THR A 140 -12.84 -1.78 -45.24
C THR A 140 -13.76 -2.74 -45.93
N SER A 141 -15.02 -2.40 -46.03
CA SER A 141 -15.91 -3.06 -47.01
C SER A 141 -15.66 -2.43 -48.37
N SER A 142 -14.84 -3.07 -49.14
CA SER A 142 -14.76 -2.81 -50.60
C SER A 142 -16.06 -3.24 -51.26
N PRO A 143 -16.74 -2.37 -52.02
CA PRO A 143 -17.80 -2.81 -52.88
C PRO A 143 -17.19 -3.44 -54.13
N VAL A 144 -17.39 -4.73 -54.30
CA VAL A 144 -17.15 -5.42 -55.58
C VAL A 144 -18.21 -4.95 -56.56
N GLY A 145 -17.83 -4.08 -57.48
CA GLY A 145 -18.57 -3.80 -58.69
C GLY A 145 -18.53 -5.01 -59.60
N GLY A 146 -19.67 -5.60 -59.89
CA GLY A 146 -19.88 -6.56 -60.93
C GLY A 146 -20.71 -5.94 -62.07
N SER A 147 -20.06 -5.60 -63.14
CA SER A 147 -20.72 -5.29 -64.40
C SER A 147 -20.83 -6.52 -65.24
N LYS A 148 -21.98 -6.70 -65.85
CA LYS A 148 -22.46 -7.53 -66.97
C LYS A 148 -23.11 -8.82 -66.58
#